data_22c44a60a1188023dded92b5f6ebf356
#
_entry.id   22c44a60a1188023dded92b5f6ebf356
#
_cell.length_a   1.000
_cell.length_b   1.000
_cell.length_c   1.000
_cell.angle_alpha   90.00
_cell.angle_beta   90.00
_cell.angle_gamma   90.00
#
_symmetry.space_group_name_H-M   'P 1'
#
loop_
_entity.id
_entity.type
_entity.pdbx_description
1 polymer ?
#
loop_
_entity_poly.entity_id
_entity_poly.type
_entity_poly.pdbx_seq_one_letter_code
_entity_poly.pdbx_strand_id
1 'polypeptide(L)'
;QPFMRYRERFLYSMEGVNHAAAMTGEVKGHYLNATAATMENMYERAEFAKELGSIITMIDLVIGYTAIQTMAVWARKNDMILHLHRAGNSTYSRQKNHGMNFRVICKWMRMSGVDHVHAGTVVGKLEGDPLMIKGFYNTLLEMKTDIDLPKGLFFAQDWASLRKCVPVA
;
A
#
# COMPACT_ATOMS: atom_id res chain seq x y z
N GLN A 1 1.10 0.60 21.24
CA GLN A 1 0.19 1.54 21.92
C GLN A 1 0.01 1.09 23.36
N PRO A 2 0.17 1.97 24.38
CA PRO A 2 0.14 1.57 25.79
C PRO A 2 -1.23 1.17 26.30
N PHE A 3 -2.33 1.59 25.64
CA PHE A 3 -3.69 1.42 26.13
C PHE A 3 -4.53 0.41 25.34
N MET A 4 -4.06 -0.03 24.19
CA MET A 4 -4.80 -0.97 23.34
C MET A 4 -3.83 -1.83 22.55
N ARG A 5 -3.91 -3.13 22.72
CA ARG A 5 -3.12 -4.08 21.94
C ARG A 5 -3.61 -4.13 20.49
N TYR A 6 -2.74 -4.53 19.55
CA TYR A 6 -3.11 -4.55 18.13
C TYR A 6 -4.28 -5.52 17.86
N ARG A 7 -4.37 -6.65 18.58
CA ARG A 7 -5.46 -7.61 18.44
C ARG A 7 -6.81 -7.01 18.83
N GLU A 8 -6.87 -6.31 19.94
CA GLU A 8 -8.08 -5.61 20.40
C GLU A 8 -8.51 -4.52 19.40
N ARG A 9 -7.54 -3.72 18.93
CA ARG A 9 -7.81 -2.71 17.92
C ARG A 9 -8.38 -3.30 16.63
N PHE A 10 -7.82 -4.42 16.15
CA PHE A 10 -8.31 -5.10 14.96
C PHE A 10 -9.73 -5.63 15.16
N LEU A 11 -9.99 -6.28 16.28
CA LEU A 11 -11.32 -6.80 16.64
C LEU A 11 -12.36 -5.68 16.66
N TYR A 12 -12.14 -4.62 17.42
CA TYR A 12 -13.10 -3.50 17.52
C TYR A 12 -13.28 -2.74 16.22
N SER A 13 -12.21 -2.61 15.42
CA SER A 13 -12.32 -1.98 14.10
C SER A 13 -13.19 -2.82 13.16
N MET A 14 -12.99 -4.13 13.13
CA MET A 14 -13.80 -5.02 12.29
C MET A 14 -15.24 -5.15 12.78
N GLU A 15 -15.48 -5.15 14.09
CA GLU A 15 -16.82 -5.08 14.67
C GLU A 15 -17.55 -3.83 14.19
N GLY A 16 -16.91 -2.66 14.25
CA GLY A 16 -17.49 -1.39 13.75
C GLY A 16 -17.79 -1.43 12.25
N VAL A 17 -16.90 -1.98 11.45
CA VAL A 17 -17.09 -2.14 10.00
C VAL A 17 -18.26 -3.08 9.69
N ASN A 18 -18.31 -4.23 10.35
CA ASN A 18 -19.38 -5.22 10.16
C ASN A 18 -20.74 -4.65 10.62
N HIS A 19 -20.77 -3.93 11.72
CA HIS A 19 -21.98 -3.22 12.17
C HIS A 19 -22.47 -2.18 11.15
N ALA A 20 -21.56 -1.35 10.63
CA ALA A 20 -21.90 -0.37 9.60
C ALA A 20 -22.39 -1.03 8.30
N ALA A 21 -21.76 -2.13 7.87
CA ALA A 21 -22.19 -2.89 6.71
C ALA A 21 -23.60 -3.48 6.91
N ALA A 22 -23.87 -4.06 8.08
CA ALA A 22 -25.17 -4.62 8.42
C ALA A 22 -26.28 -3.55 8.45
N MET A 23 -25.98 -2.36 8.99
CA MET A 23 -26.94 -1.27 9.09
C MET A 23 -27.26 -0.61 7.74
N THR A 24 -26.31 -0.58 6.81
CA THR A 24 -26.48 0.11 5.51
C THR A 24 -26.78 -0.83 4.36
N GLY A 25 -26.54 -2.12 4.50
CA GLY A 25 -26.59 -3.10 3.40
C GLY A 25 -25.46 -2.94 2.38
N GLU A 26 -24.46 -2.09 2.66
CA GLU A 26 -23.33 -1.82 1.76
C GLU A 26 -22.06 -2.52 2.22
N VAL A 27 -21.25 -3.02 1.29
CA VAL A 27 -19.91 -3.51 1.58
C VAL A 27 -19.02 -2.32 1.96
N LYS A 28 -18.45 -2.36 3.16
CA LYS A 28 -17.54 -1.31 3.63
C LYS A 28 -16.09 -1.76 3.45
N GLY A 29 -15.32 -0.98 2.69
CA GLY A 29 -13.87 -1.17 2.59
C GLY A 29 -13.18 -0.79 3.90
N HIS A 30 -12.22 -1.62 4.31
CA HIS A 30 -11.43 -1.38 5.51
C HIS A 30 -10.06 -2.02 5.37
N TYR A 31 -9.05 -1.43 5.99
CA TYR A 31 -7.71 -2.00 6.06
C TYR A 31 -7.15 -1.94 7.48
N LEU A 32 -6.42 -2.98 7.85
CA LEU A 32 -5.75 -3.11 9.14
C LEU A 32 -4.24 -2.99 8.96
N ASN A 33 -3.60 -2.12 9.74
CA ASN A 33 -2.17 -1.87 9.63
C ASN A 33 -1.36 -2.98 10.30
N ALA A 34 -0.71 -3.82 9.50
CA ALA A 34 0.13 -4.91 9.93
C ALA A 34 1.57 -4.51 10.23
N THR A 35 1.96 -3.24 10.00
CA THR A 35 3.33 -2.78 10.22
C THR A 35 3.82 -3.15 11.63
N ALA A 36 4.99 -3.78 11.69
CA ALA A 36 5.64 -4.22 12.91
C ALA A 36 7.16 -4.13 12.78
N ALA A 37 7.87 -4.47 13.84
CA ALA A 37 9.33 -4.38 13.88
C ALA A 37 10.03 -5.50 13.09
N THR A 38 9.40 -6.66 12.95
CA THR A 38 9.95 -7.82 12.22
C THR A 38 8.94 -8.36 11.20
N MET A 39 9.43 -9.12 10.22
CA MET A 39 8.57 -9.75 9.22
C MET A 39 7.64 -10.79 9.86
N GLU A 40 8.11 -11.55 10.83
CA GLU A 40 7.31 -12.55 11.55
C GLU A 40 6.10 -11.90 12.23
N ASN A 41 6.32 -10.79 12.91
CA ASN A 41 5.25 -10.01 13.54
C ASN A 41 4.29 -9.40 12.50
N MET A 42 4.80 -9.00 11.32
CA MET A 42 3.96 -8.49 10.25
C MET A 42 3.07 -9.60 9.67
N TYR A 43 3.62 -10.78 9.45
CA TYR A 43 2.83 -11.94 9.02
C TYR A 43 1.76 -12.30 10.05
N GLU A 44 2.12 -12.41 11.32
CA GLU A 44 1.15 -12.69 12.39
C GLU A 44 -0.02 -11.70 12.38
N ARG A 45 0.27 -10.42 12.23
CA ARG A 45 -0.77 -9.38 12.18
C ARG A 45 -1.61 -9.46 10.91
N ALA A 46 -0.99 -9.73 9.77
CA ALA A 46 -1.69 -9.82 8.49
C ALA A 46 -2.58 -11.08 8.43
N GLU A 47 -2.10 -12.20 8.95
CA GLU A 47 -2.88 -13.42 9.07
C GLU A 47 -4.07 -13.22 10.02
N PHE A 48 -3.86 -12.61 11.17
CA PHE A 48 -4.93 -12.28 12.10
C PHE A 48 -5.97 -11.32 11.47
N ALA A 49 -5.53 -10.32 10.69
CA ALA A 49 -6.44 -9.46 9.94
C ALA A 49 -7.30 -10.26 8.95
N LYS A 50 -6.69 -11.21 8.23
CA LYS A 50 -7.38 -12.10 7.31
C LYS A 50 -8.40 -13.00 8.04
N GLU A 51 -8.03 -13.58 9.18
CA GLU A 51 -8.92 -14.39 10.02
C GLU A 51 -10.17 -13.61 10.47
N LEU A 52 -10.02 -12.30 10.72
CA LEU A 52 -11.13 -11.42 11.05
C LEU A 52 -12.01 -11.01 9.86
N GLY A 53 -11.67 -11.47 8.65
CA GLY A 53 -12.42 -11.16 7.43
C GLY A 53 -11.99 -9.85 6.73
N SER A 54 -10.88 -9.22 7.13
CA SER A 54 -10.32 -8.11 6.37
C SER A 54 -9.77 -8.62 5.05
N ILE A 55 -10.09 -7.93 3.94
CA ILE A 55 -9.59 -8.23 2.60
C ILE A 55 -8.39 -7.35 2.21
N ILE A 56 -8.10 -6.32 2.99
CA ILE A 56 -7.03 -5.36 2.73
C ILE A 56 -6.09 -5.31 3.93
N THR A 57 -4.82 -5.58 3.70
CA THR A 57 -3.76 -5.38 4.69
C THR A 57 -2.95 -4.14 4.36
N MET A 58 -2.72 -3.28 5.34
CA MET A 58 -1.89 -2.08 5.19
C MET A 58 -0.50 -2.31 5.76
N ILE A 59 0.49 -1.76 5.08
CA ILE A 59 1.88 -1.64 5.54
C ILE A 59 2.38 -0.22 5.32
N ASP A 60 3.39 0.18 6.08
CA ASP A 60 4.00 1.50 5.96
C ASP A 60 5.27 1.48 5.10
N LEU A 61 5.54 2.56 4.36
CA LEU A 61 6.75 2.72 3.53
C LEU A 61 8.06 2.54 4.33
N VAL A 62 8.05 2.89 5.61
CA VAL A 62 9.23 2.85 6.49
C VAL A 62 9.80 1.45 6.72
N ILE A 63 9.07 0.38 6.42
CA ILE A 63 9.57 -0.99 6.56
C ILE A 63 10.67 -1.35 5.54
N GLY A 64 10.82 -0.55 4.51
CA GLY A 64 11.82 -0.74 3.46
C GLY A 64 11.36 -1.62 2.29
N TYR A 65 12.05 -1.49 1.17
CA TYR A 65 11.62 -2.07 -0.10
C TYR A 65 11.59 -3.59 -0.11
N THR A 66 12.57 -4.25 0.49
CA THR A 66 12.61 -5.72 0.59
C THR A 66 11.42 -6.25 1.36
N ALA A 67 11.10 -5.66 2.51
CA ALA A 67 9.95 -6.05 3.32
C ALA A 67 8.62 -5.78 2.59
N ILE A 68 8.50 -4.66 1.88
CA ILE A 68 7.32 -4.33 1.07
C ILE A 68 7.11 -5.40 -0.01
N GLN A 69 8.15 -5.77 -0.75
CA GLN A 69 8.05 -6.80 -1.78
C GLN A 69 7.71 -8.17 -1.19
N THR A 70 8.26 -8.50 -0.04
CA THR A 70 7.96 -9.75 0.67
C THR A 70 6.48 -9.79 1.09
N MET A 71 5.95 -8.68 1.62
CA MET A 71 4.52 -8.58 1.95
C MET A 71 3.63 -8.61 0.70
N ALA A 72 4.07 -8.05 -0.42
CA ALA A 72 3.33 -8.15 -1.69
C ALA A 72 3.24 -9.60 -2.20
N VAL A 73 4.30 -10.38 -2.05
CA VAL A 73 4.29 -11.83 -2.36
C VAL A 73 3.35 -12.58 -1.42
N TRP A 74 3.39 -12.27 -0.13
CA TRP A 74 2.48 -12.86 0.86
C TRP A 74 1.01 -12.52 0.53
N ALA A 75 0.71 -11.26 0.25
CA ALA A 75 -0.64 -10.80 -0.06
C ALA A 75 -1.22 -11.53 -1.28
N ARG A 76 -0.44 -11.68 -2.36
CA ARG A 76 -0.86 -12.45 -3.54
C ARG A 76 -1.16 -13.92 -3.24
N LYS A 77 -0.34 -14.57 -2.41
CA LYS A 77 -0.54 -15.97 -2.00
C LYS A 77 -1.77 -16.16 -1.11
N ASN A 78 -2.22 -15.11 -0.45
CA ASN A 78 -3.33 -15.13 0.49
C ASN A 78 -4.60 -14.46 -0.03
N ASP A 79 -4.64 -14.08 -1.32
CA ASP A 79 -5.76 -13.35 -1.96
C ASP A 79 -6.13 -12.06 -1.23
N MET A 80 -5.11 -11.38 -0.66
CA MET A 80 -5.25 -10.12 0.05
C MET A 80 -4.84 -8.95 -0.84
N ILE A 81 -5.52 -7.82 -0.67
CA ILE A 81 -5.11 -6.53 -1.26
C ILE A 81 -4.06 -5.90 -0.35
N LEU A 82 -2.95 -5.47 -0.92
CA LEU A 82 -1.89 -4.76 -0.19
C LEU A 82 -2.01 -3.26 -0.37
N HIS A 83 -2.29 -2.56 0.72
CA HIS A 83 -2.36 -1.11 0.79
C HIS A 83 -1.07 -0.54 1.40
N LEU A 84 -0.44 0.42 0.72
CA LEU A 84 0.76 1.09 1.21
C LEU A 84 0.43 2.46 1.77
N HIS A 85 0.71 2.65 3.05
CA HIS A 85 0.75 3.96 3.69
C HIS A 85 2.13 4.58 3.53
N ARG A 86 2.20 5.83 3.08
CA ARG A 86 3.49 6.48 2.79
C ARG A 86 4.16 7.17 3.99
N ALA A 87 3.90 6.71 5.22
CA ALA A 87 4.57 7.22 6.41
C ALA A 87 6.09 7.24 6.21
N GLY A 88 6.72 8.33 6.62
CA GLY A 88 8.16 8.53 6.44
C GLY A 88 8.57 9.09 5.07
N ASN A 89 7.67 9.23 4.10
CA ASN A 89 8.00 9.81 2.79
C ASN A 89 8.59 11.22 2.89
N SER A 90 8.18 12.01 3.87
CA SER A 90 8.71 13.36 4.06
C SER A 90 10.23 13.41 4.33
N THR A 91 10.80 12.33 4.84
CA THR A 91 12.25 12.17 4.98
C THR A 91 12.97 12.26 3.64
N TYR A 92 12.33 11.82 2.57
CA TYR A 92 12.88 11.86 1.21
C TYR A 92 12.46 13.13 0.46
N SER A 93 11.18 13.51 0.54
CA SER A 93 10.59 14.52 -0.34
C SER A 93 10.82 15.98 0.12
N ARG A 94 11.19 16.20 1.39
CA ARG A 94 11.45 17.54 1.94
C ARG A 94 12.89 17.99 1.87
N GLN A 95 13.79 17.17 1.37
CA GLN A 95 15.21 17.54 1.23
C GLN A 95 15.38 18.46 0.01
N LYS A 96 16.10 19.58 0.21
CA LYS A 96 16.34 20.57 -0.86
C LYS A 96 17.43 20.13 -1.83
N ASN A 97 18.49 19.51 -1.33
CA ASN A 97 19.72 19.24 -2.08
C ASN A 97 19.87 17.75 -2.44
N HIS A 98 19.18 16.87 -1.75
CA HIS A 98 19.20 15.43 -1.98
C HIS A 98 17.90 14.85 -1.45
N GLY A 99 17.56 13.68 -1.90
CA GLY A 99 16.30 13.04 -1.54
C GLY A 99 15.76 12.24 -2.70
N MET A 100 14.47 11.89 -2.64
CA MET A 100 13.82 11.12 -3.66
C MET A 100 12.45 11.70 -3.99
N ASN A 101 12.19 11.93 -5.26
CA ASN A 101 10.87 12.32 -5.71
C ASN A 101 9.88 11.16 -5.49
N PHE A 102 8.71 11.45 -4.93
CA PHE A 102 7.71 10.43 -4.64
C PHE A 102 7.22 9.69 -5.90
N ARG A 103 7.33 10.27 -7.08
CA ARG A 103 7.03 9.59 -8.34
C ARG A 103 7.89 8.33 -8.56
N VAL A 104 9.16 8.37 -8.14
CA VAL A 104 10.05 7.21 -8.20
C VAL A 104 9.56 6.13 -7.22
N ILE A 105 9.18 6.53 -6.02
CA ILE A 105 8.60 5.62 -5.02
C ILE A 105 7.31 4.99 -5.56
N CYS A 106 6.39 5.77 -6.13
CA CYS A 106 5.18 5.26 -6.77
C CYS A 106 5.49 4.19 -7.82
N LYS A 107 6.49 4.43 -8.68
CA LYS A 107 6.91 3.45 -9.69
C LYS A 107 7.42 2.17 -9.06
N TRP A 108 8.27 2.27 -8.05
CA TRP A 108 8.81 1.09 -7.36
C TRP A 108 7.74 0.30 -6.62
N MET A 109 6.81 0.98 -5.96
CA MET A 109 5.69 0.32 -5.27
C MET A 109 4.80 -0.45 -6.24
N ARG A 110 4.47 0.17 -7.37
CA ARG A 110 3.74 -0.51 -8.43
C ARG A 110 4.49 -1.76 -8.94
N MET A 111 5.79 -1.64 -9.15
CA MET A 111 6.64 -2.77 -9.60
C MET A 111 6.76 -3.87 -8.55
N SER A 112 6.74 -3.54 -7.27
CA SER A 112 6.79 -4.53 -6.18
C SER A 112 5.48 -5.29 -5.98
N GLY A 113 4.38 -4.86 -6.60
CA GLY A 113 3.07 -5.52 -6.51
C GLY A 113 2.16 -4.98 -5.42
N VAL A 114 2.38 -3.74 -4.97
CA VAL A 114 1.43 -3.01 -4.12
C VAL A 114 0.18 -2.66 -4.93
N ASP A 115 -1.00 -2.90 -4.37
CA ASP A 115 -2.29 -2.68 -5.04
C ASP A 115 -2.81 -1.25 -4.83
N HIS A 116 -2.65 -0.69 -3.63
CA HIS A 116 -3.07 0.66 -3.27
C HIS A 116 -1.91 1.46 -2.67
N VAL A 117 -1.84 2.76 -2.95
CA VAL A 117 -0.89 3.67 -2.32
C VAL A 117 -1.50 5.05 -2.09
N HIS A 118 -1.19 5.66 -0.95
CA HIS A 118 -1.51 7.07 -0.72
C HIS A 118 -0.67 7.98 -1.62
N ALA A 119 -1.26 8.43 -2.72
CA ALA A 119 -0.58 9.26 -3.71
C ALA A 119 -0.55 10.75 -3.34
N GLY A 120 -1.48 11.18 -2.48
CA GLY A 120 -1.65 12.58 -2.12
C GLY A 120 -2.80 13.25 -2.87
N THR A 121 -3.07 14.49 -2.50
CA THR A 121 -4.18 15.27 -3.03
C THR A 121 -3.74 16.71 -3.32
N VAL A 122 -4.52 17.42 -4.13
CA VAL A 122 -4.31 18.84 -4.43
C VAL A 122 -4.82 19.71 -3.26
N VAL A 123 -5.78 19.24 -2.49
CA VAL A 123 -6.41 19.98 -1.38
C VAL A 123 -6.35 19.16 -0.10
N GLY A 124 -6.10 19.82 1.02
CA GLY A 124 -6.11 19.21 2.35
C GLY A 124 -4.73 18.86 2.90
N LYS A 125 -4.67 17.97 3.88
CA LYS A 125 -3.44 17.64 4.63
C LYS A 125 -2.26 17.18 3.76
N LEU A 126 -2.55 16.52 2.66
CA LEU A 126 -1.54 15.95 1.74
C LEU A 126 -1.43 16.76 0.45
N GLU A 127 -1.85 18.03 0.49
CA GLU A 127 -1.82 18.90 -0.68
C GLU A 127 -0.43 18.98 -1.31
N GLY A 128 -0.41 19.10 -2.59
CA GLY A 128 0.80 19.25 -3.38
C GLY A 128 0.52 19.97 -4.68
N ASP A 129 1.57 20.24 -5.43
CA ASP A 129 1.43 20.82 -6.76
C ASP A 129 0.54 19.95 -7.66
N PRO A 130 -0.48 20.52 -8.33
CA PRO A 130 -1.44 19.76 -9.13
C PRO A 130 -0.80 18.94 -10.26
N LEU A 131 0.24 19.48 -10.91
CA LEU A 131 0.93 18.76 -11.99
C LEU A 131 1.75 17.61 -11.46
N MET A 132 2.36 17.79 -10.29
CA MET A 132 3.11 16.74 -9.61
C MET A 132 2.20 15.60 -9.15
N ILE A 133 1.05 15.92 -8.56
CA ILE A 133 0.03 14.92 -8.17
C ILE A 133 -0.48 14.17 -9.40
N LYS A 134 -0.82 14.87 -10.48
CA LYS A 134 -1.20 14.24 -11.75
C LYS A 134 -0.11 13.29 -12.26
N GLY A 135 1.16 13.68 -12.12
CA GLY A 135 2.31 12.82 -12.48
C GLY A 135 2.37 11.53 -11.64
N PHE A 136 2.00 11.58 -10.37
CA PHE A 136 1.91 10.38 -9.52
C PHE A 136 0.78 9.45 -10.01
N TYR A 137 -0.41 9.99 -10.26
CA TYR A 137 -1.54 9.22 -10.79
C TYR A 137 -1.21 8.57 -12.14
N ASN A 138 -0.62 9.31 -13.07
CA ASN A 138 -0.20 8.75 -14.34
C ASN A 138 0.78 7.57 -14.16
N THR A 139 1.77 7.74 -13.28
CA THR A 139 2.74 6.66 -13.00
C THR A 139 2.07 5.40 -12.42
N LEU A 140 1.02 5.57 -11.62
CA LEU A 140 0.31 4.47 -10.99
C LEU A 140 -0.71 3.79 -11.92
N LEU A 141 -1.37 4.56 -12.78
CA LEU A 141 -2.48 4.10 -13.61
C LEU A 141 -2.10 3.73 -15.04
N GLU A 142 -1.08 4.38 -15.63
CA GLU A 142 -0.68 4.10 -17.01
C GLU A 142 -0.23 2.65 -17.18
N MET A 143 -0.78 1.98 -18.19
CA MET A 143 -0.27 0.72 -18.66
C MET A 143 1.04 0.97 -19.38
N LYS A 144 2.12 0.38 -18.90
CA LYS A 144 3.36 0.31 -19.66
C LYS A 144 3.25 -0.83 -20.65
N THR A 145 3.40 -0.53 -21.92
CA THR A 145 3.49 -1.54 -22.97
C THR A 145 4.88 -2.18 -22.93
N ASP A 146 4.96 -3.45 -23.32
CA ASP A 146 6.20 -4.27 -23.30
C ASP A 146 7.35 -3.71 -24.14
N ILE A 147 7.12 -2.61 -24.85
CA ILE A 147 8.03 -2.02 -25.84
C ILE A 147 9.19 -1.25 -25.19
N ASP A 148 9.03 -0.77 -23.96
CA ASP A 148 9.97 0.16 -23.32
C ASP A 148 10.99 -0.49 -22.40
N LEU A 149 11.11 -1.82 -22.37
CA LEU A 149 12.08 -2.52 -21.54
C LEU A 149 13.18 -3.14 -22.42
N PRO A 150 14.46 -2.90 -22.07
CA PRO A 150 15.55 -3.60 -22.76
C PRO A 150 15.35 -5.11 -22.63
N LYS A 151 15.37 -5.82 -23.75
CA LYS A 151 15.37 -7.28 -23.77
C LYS A 151 16.57 -7.74 -22.95
N GLY A 152 16.35 -8.32 -21.79
CA GLY A 152 17.40 -8.80 -20.89
C GLY A 152 17.25 -8.46 -19.41
N LEU A 153 16.31 -7.61 -19.02
CA LEU A 153 15.99 -7.46 -17.61
C LEU A 153 15.06 -8.60 -17.17
N PHE A 154 15.58 -9.45 -16.31
CA PHE A 154 15.01 -10.70 -15.82
C PHE A 154 13.76 -10.52 -14.91
N PHE A 155 12.77 -9.79 -15.33
CA PHE A 155 11.50 -9.69 -14.63
C PHE A 155 10.31 -10.18 -15.49
N ALA A 156 10.60 -10.89 -16.56
CA ALA A 156 9.61 -11.25 -17.58
C ALA A 156 8.56 -12.28 -17.14
N GLN A 157 8.75 -13.01 -16.06
CA GLN A 157 7.77 -14.00 -15.60
C GLN A 157 6.65 -13.46 -14.75
N ASP A 158 6.81 -12.26 -14.15
CA ASP A 158 5.81 -11.67 -13.26
C ASP A 158 5.05 -10.47 -13.84
N TRP A 159 5.37 -10.03 -15.06
CA TRP A 159 4.78 -8.84 -15.66
C TRP A 159 3.28 -8.98 -15.98
N ALA A 160 2.82 -10.18 -16.27
CA ALA A 160 1.40 -10.45 -16.49
C ALA A 160 0.55 -10.27 -15.21
N SER A 161 1.20 -10.24 -14.05
CA SER A 161 0.57 -10.09 -12.74
C SER A 161 0.68 -8.68 -12.13
N LEU A 162 1.32 -7.72 -12.82
CA LEU A 162 1.38 -6.33 -12.37
C LEU A 162 -0.02 -5.70 -12.43
N ARG A 163 -0.72 -5.83 -11.34
CA ARG A 163 -2.00 -5.13 -11.14
C ARG A 163 -1.76 -3.62 -11.20
N LYS A 164 -2.73 -2.88 -11.72
CA LYS A 164 -2.69 -1.42 -11.62
C LYS A 164 -2.75 -1.05 -10.15
N CYS A 165 -1.75 -0.31 -9.68
CA CYS A 165 -1.80 0.25 -8.36
C CYS A 165 -2.83 1.38 -8.33
N VAL A 166 -3.78 1.34 -7.40
CA VAL A 166 -4.83 2.36 -7.28
C VAL A 166 -4.34 3.47 -6.36
N PRO A 167 -4.28 4.71 -6.83
CA PRO A 167 -3.99 5.85 -5.96
C PRO A 167 -5.17 6.11 -5.02
N VAL A 168 -4.85 6.36 -3.76
CA VAL A 168 -5.81 6.75 -2.74
C VAL A 168 -5.50 8.19 -2.32
N ALA A 169 -6.51 9.04 -2.37
CA ALA A 169 -6.44 10.45 -2.00
C ALA A 169 -6.38 10.66 -0.47
#